data_2ee41df07a324a02b63a1bce55f9b44d
#
_entry.id   2ee41df07a324a02b63a1bce55f9b44d
#
_cell.length_a   1.000
_cell.length_b   1.000
_cell.length_c   1.000
_cell.angle_alpha   90.00
_cell.angle_beta   90.00
_cell.angle_gamma   90.00
#
_symmetry.space_group_name_H-M   'P 1'
#
loop_
_entity.id
_entity.type
_entity.pdbx_description
1 polymer ?
#
loop_
_entity_poly.entity_id
_entity_poly.type
_entity_poly.pdbx_seq_one_letter_code
_entity_poly.pdbx_strand_id
1 'polypeptide(L)'
;MTVLYSAEMAGLVAVPVSLPSGGVVDGNVRVKRSTITLATQTTSDTIVIAKAKEGESFLYGVITSSATLGASATVAIGVTGTTGKYRAAATFTTANTPTLFGTAAGAATLAADEEIFITIAVASLPGSGTLVVDMYFSAT
;
A
#
# COMPACT_ATOMS: atom_id res chain seq x y z
N MET A 1 37.05 -4.97 8.82
CA MET A 1 35.58 -4.79 8.77
C MET A 1 35.22 -4.05 7.50
N THR A 2 34.24 -4.56 6.78
CA THR A 2 33.73 -3.90 5.57
C THR A 2 32.50 -3.07 5.96
N VAL A 3 32.46 -1.81 5.55
CA VAL A 3 31.29 -0.95 5.74
C VAL A 3 30.43 -1.06 4.47
N LEU A 4 29.17 -1.41 4.65
CA LEU A 4 28.19 -1.50 3.57
C LEU A 4 27.25 -0.30 3.65
N TYR A 5 26.79 0.17 2.50
CA TYR A 5 25.86 1.31 2.39
C TYR A 5 24.56 0.85 1.76
N SER A 6 23.45 1.42 2.22
CA SER A 6 22.17 1.23 1.55
C SER A 6 22.19 1.88 0.17
N ALA A 7 21.20 1.54 -0.67
CA ALA A 7 21.09 2.12 -2.01
C ALA A 7 20.99 3.66 -1.96
N GLU A 8 20.28 4.19 -0.94
CA GLU A 8 20.09 5.63 -0.77
C GLU A 8 21.37 6.34 -0.33
N MET A 9 22.25 5.66 0.42
CA MET A 9 23.46 6.24 0.98
C MET A 9 24.70 6.01 0.10
N ALA A 10 24.65 5.06 -0.82
CA ALA A 10 25.81 4.70 -1.65
C ALA A 10 26.35 5.88 -2.47
N GLY A 11 25.48 6.78 -2.92
CA GLY A 11 25.86 7.97 -3.67
C GLY A 11 26.72 8.97 -2.88
N LEU A 12 26.60 9.00 -1.56
CA LEU A 12 27.35 9.94 -0.71
C LEU A 12 28.86 9.61 -0.66
N VAL A 13 29.22 8.36 -0.92
CA VAL A 13 30.62 7.90 -0.96
C VAL A 13 31.12 7.69 -2.38
N ALA A 14 30.30 7.98 -3.38
CA ALA A 14 30.68 7.90 -4.79
C ALA A 14 31.51 9.12 -5.20
N VAL A 15 32.29 8.97 -6.29
CA VAL A 15 33.05 10.08 -6.87
C VAL A 15 32.65 10.22 -8.34
N PRO A 16 31.92 11.30 -8.73
CA PRO A 16 31.46 12.42 -7.89
C PRO A 16 30.34 12.03 -6.92
N VAL A 17 30.20 12.77 -5.84
CA VAL A 17 29.13 12.54 -4.85
C VAL A 17 27.75 12.75 -5.48
N SER A 18 26.84 11.81 -5.20
CA SER A 18 25.44 11.88 -5.61
C SER A 18 24.55 11.92 -4.37
N LEU A 19 23.75 12.95 -4.23
CA LEU A 19 22.85 13.09 -3.09
C LEU A 19 21.64 12.16 -3.23
N PRO A 20 21.16 11.57 -2.12
CA PRO A 20 19.93 10.78 -2.14
C PRO A 20 18.71 11.66 -2.46
N SER A 21 17.64 11.01 -2.96
CA SER A 21 16.37 11.69 -3.20
C SER A 21 15.78 12.22 -1.90
N GLY A 22 15.43 13.50 -1.85
CA GLY A 22 14.74 14.10 -0.69
C GLY A 22 13.32 13.54 -0.45
N GLY A 23 12.75 12.82 -1.41
CA GLY A 23 11.48 12.10 -1.20
C GLY A 23 11.66 10.75 -0.48
N VAL A 24 12.88 10.23 -0.47
CA VAL A 24 13.23 8.95 0.17
C VAL A 24 13.97 9.21 1.47
N VAL A 25 14.87 10.17 1.48
CA VAL A 25 15.62 10.59 2.68
C VAL A 25 15.11 11.98 3.09
N ASP A 26 14.66 12.10 4.33
CA ASP A 26 14.08 13.34 4.88
C ASP A 26 12.81 13.82 4.15
N GLY A 27 12.07 12.90 3.54
CA GLY A 27 10.81 13.22 2.88
C GLY A 27 9.66 13.47 3.86
N ASN A 28 8.63 14.15 3.38
CA ASN A 28 7.38 14.35 4.13
C ASN A 28 6.48 13.12 3.99
N VAL A 29 5.93 12.66 5.11
CA VAL A 29 4.96 11.57 5.12
C VAL A 29 3.56 12.13 4.86
N ARG A 30 2.86 11.54 3.91
CA ARG A 30 1.48 11.88 3.55
C ARG A 30 0.61 10.63 3.67
N VAL A 31 -0.58 10.80 4.20
CA VAL A 31 -1.57 9.73 4.29
C VAL A 31 -2.62 9.86 3.20
N LYS A 32 -2.98 8.74 2.59
CA LYS A 32 -4.13 8.62 1.70
C LYS A 32 -5.14 7.67 2.38
N ARG A 33 -6.20 8.24 2.93
CA ARG A 33 -7.26 7.49 3.61
C ARG A 33 -8.39 7.18 2.65
N SER A 34 -8.87 5.94 2.67
CA SER A 34 -10.07 5.51 2.00
C SER A 34 -11.02 4.84 3.00
N THR A 35 -12.25 5.28 3.00
CA THR A 35 -13.33 4.69 3.81
C THR A 35 -14.33 4.04 2.86
N ILE A 36 -14.57 2.75 3.04
CA ILE A 36 -15.42 1.94 2.18
C ILE A 36 -16.58 1.42 3.02
N THR A 37 -17.79 1.70 2.59
CA THR A 37 -18.99 1.08 3.16
C THR A 37 -19.15 -0.32 2.55
N LEU A 38 -19.14 -1.34 3.39
CA LEU A 38 -19.32 -2.71 2.95
C LEU A 38 -20.75 -2.94 2.48
N ALA A 39 -20.91 -3.44 1.27
CA ALA A 39 -22.20 -3.61 0.61
C ALA A 39 -22.20 -4.85 -0.31
N THR A 40 -21.66 -5.96 0.17
CA THR A 40 -21.57 -7.22 -0.57
C THR A 40 -20.82 -7.08 -1.89
N GLN A 41 -19.74 -6.32 -1.93
CA GLN A 41 -18.88 -6.21 -3.11
C GLN A 41 -18.40 -7.58 -3.53
N THR A 42 -18.50 -7.87 -4.83
CA THR A 42 -18.23 -9.20 -5.39
C THR A 42 -16.80 -9.32 -5.93
N THR A 43 -16.43 -10.52 -6.32
CA THR A 43 -15.11 -10.80 -6.93
C THR A 43 -14.92 -10.14 -8.29
N SER A 44 -15.97 -9.62 -8.91
CA SER A 44 -15.88 -8.84 -10.15
C SER A 44 -15.72 -7.33 -9.91
N ASP A 45 -15.88 -6.89 -8.67
CA ASP A 45 -15.74 -5.47 -8.33
C ASP A 45 -14.29 -5.12 -7.99
N THR A 46 -13.89 -3.92 -8.38
CA THR A 46 -12.64 -3.30 -7.95
C THR A 46 -12.98 -1.97 -7.26
N ILE A 47 -12.27 -1.68 -6.18
CA ILE A 47 -12.50 -0.45 -5.40
C ILE A 47 -11.25 0.40 -5.47
N VAL A 48 -11.32 1.52 -6.18
CA VAL A 48 -10.21 2.49 -6.24
C VAL A 48 -10.10 3.18 -4.88
N ILE A 49 -8.93 3.09 -4.27
CA ILE A 49 -8.69 3.63 -2.92
C ILE A 49 -7.72 4.80 -2.90
N ALA A 50 -6.84 4.91 -3.88
CA ALA A 50 -5.85 6.00 -3.90
C ALA A 50 -5.34 6.24 -5.31
N LYS A 51 -4.83 7.45 -5.52
CA LYS A 51 -4.01 7.79 -6.68
C LYS A 51 -2.67 8.29 -6.16
N ALA A 52 -1.63 7.56 -6.47
CA ALA A 52 -0.27 7.92 -6.12
C ALA A 52 0.40 8.61 -7.29
N LYS A 53 1.27 9.57 -6.99
CA LYS A 53 1.96 10.38 -7.98
C LYS A 53 3.38 9.90 -8.22
N GLU A 54 3.88 10.14 -9.41
CA GLU A 54 5.30 9.98 -9.71
C GLU A 54 6.15 10.67 -8.64
N GLY A 55 7.19 10.01 -8.19
CA GLY A 55 8.10 10.49 -7.15
C GLY A 55 7.69 10.17 -5.71
N GLU A 56 6.46 9.71 -5.47
CA GLU A 56 6.06 9.21 -4.16
C GLU A 56 6.64 7.82 -3.90
N SER A 57 6.94 7.52 -2.64
CA SER A 57 7.39 6.20 -2.20
C SER A 57 6.45 5.68 -1.12
N PHE A 58 5.90 4.49 -1.33
CA PHE A 58 5.06 3.85 -0.34
C PHE A 58 5.88 3.37 0.86
N LEU A 59 5.44 3.68 2.07
CA LEU A 59 6.11 3.27 3.30
C LEU A 59 5.44 2.05 3.91
N TYR A 60 4.17 2.17 4.25
CA TYR A 60 3.33 1.11 4.79
C TYR A 60 1.87 1.53 4.71
N GLY A 61 0.96 0.59 4.96
CA GLY A 61 -0.46 0.88 5.09
C GLY A 61 -1.04 0.24 6.33
N VAL A 62 -2.24 0.68 6.69
CA VAL A 62 -3.03 0.13 7.79
C VAL A 62 -4.42 -0.20 7.26
N ILE A 63 -4.86 -1.42 7.48
CA ILE A 63 -6.22 -1.86 7.15
C ILE A 63 -6.99 -2.12 8.44
N THR A 64 -8.19 -1.56 8.54
CA THR A 64 -9.08 -1.72 9.69
C THR A 64 -10.50 -1.93 9.20
N SER A 65 -11.20 -2.92 9.70
CA SER A 65 -12.59 -3.16 9.36
C SER A 65 -13.44 -3.29 10.61
N SER A 66 -14.64 -2.72 10.60
CA SER A 66 -15.60 -2.88 11.71
C SER A 66 -16.21 -4.28 11.76
N ALA A 67 -16.12 -5.04 10.66
CA ALA A 67 -16.59 -6.42 10.56
C ALA A 67 -15.48 -7.29 9.99
N THR A 68 -15.52 -8.60 10.30
CA THR A 68 -14.66 -9.56 9.60
C THR A 68 -15.05 -9.58 8.12
N LEU A 69 -14.07 -9.63 7.22
CA LEU A 69 -14.32 -9.66 5.78
C LEU A 69 -14.73 -11.05 5.28
N GLY A 70 -14.95 -12.00 6.19
CA GLY A 70 -15.30 -13.37 5.90
C GLY A 70 -14.10 -14.31 5.95
N ALA A 71 -14.37 -15.59 6.20
CA ALA A 71 -13.31 -16.60 6.34
C ALA A 71 -12.65 -16.97 5.00
N SER A 72 -13.31 -16.68 3.88
CA SER A 72 -12.87 -17.08 2.54
C SER A 72 -12.49 -15.88 1.64
N ALA A 73 -13.14 -14.73 1.81
CA ALA A 73 -12.88 -13.56 0.98
C ALA A 73 -11.44 -13.08 1.16
N THR A 74 -10.73 -12.91 0.07
CA THR A 74 -9.38 -12.35 0.09
C THR A 74 -9.38 -10.94 -0.48
N VAL A 75 -8.57 -10.07 0.11
CA VAL A 75 -8.41 -8.68 -0.28
C VAL A 75 -6.94 -8.44 -0.64
N ALA A 76 -6.70 -7.99 -1.86
CA ALA A 76 -5.40 -7.57 -2.32
C ALA A 76 -5.42 -6.06 -2.60
N ILE A 77 -4.31 -5.38 -2.38
CA ILE A 77 -4.16 -3.95 -2.68
C ILE A 77 -3.01 -3.80 -3.65
N GLY A 78 -3.28 -3.21 -4.79
CA GLY A 78 -2.29 -3.05 -5.83
C GLY A 78 -2.78 -2.25 -7.02
N VAL A 79 -2.18 -2.52 -8.16
CA VAL A 79 -2.41 -1.82 -9.42
C VAL A 79 -2.72 -2.81 -10.54
N THR A 80 -3.16 -2.32 -11.69
CA THR A 80 -3.37 -3.16 -12.88
C THR A 80 -2.12 -3.97 -13.20
N GLY A 81 -2.29 -5.27 -13.38
CA GLY A 81 -1.19 -6.21 -13.68
C GLY A 81 -0.42 -6.69 -12.45
N THR A 82 -0.51 -6.02 -11.31
CA THR A 82 0.12 -6.43 -10.05
C THR A 82 -0.82 -6.14 -8.90
N THR A 83 -1.88 -6.93 -8.79
CA THR A 83 -2.98 -6.71 -7.84
C THR A 83 -2.56 -6.80 -6.37
N GLY A 84 -1.45 -7.46 -6.08
CA GLY A 84 -0.87 -7.58 -4.73
C GLY A 84 0.36 -6.72 -4.48
N LYS A 85 0.60 -5.68 -5.28
CA LYS A 85 1.80 -4.84 -5.18
C LYS A 85 2.04 -4.30 -3.77
N TYR A 86 1.01 -3.85 -3.09
CA TYR A 86 1.09 -3.28 -1.73
C TYR A 86 0.64 -4.24 -0.64
N ARG A 87 -0.36 -5.05 -0.93
CA ARG A 87 -0.82 -6.12 -0.04
C ARG A 87 -1.19 -7.34 -0.87
N ALA A 88 -0.50 -8.44 -0.64
CA ALA A 88 -0.83 -9.72 -1.26
C ALA A 88 -2.25 -10.17 -0.85
N ALA A 89 -2.92 -10.90 -1.72
CA ALA A 89 -4.25 -11.42 -1.45
C ALA A 89 -4.25 -12.28 -0.17
N ALA A 90 -5.03 -11.86 0.80
CA ALA A 90 -5.15 -12.54 2.08
C ALA A 90 -6.53 -12.25 2.70
N THR A 91 -7.00 -13.16 3.55
CA THR A 91 -8.19 -12.93 4.35
C THR A 91 -7.96 -11.86 5.41
N PHE A 92 -9.02 -11.23 5.88
CA PHE A 92 -8.97 -10.29 6.98
C PHE A 92 -10.15 -10.57 7.93
N THR A 93 -9.84 -11.26 9.01
CA THR A 93 -10.87 -11.81 9.92
C THR A 93 -10.89 -11.16 11.30
N THR A 94 -10.00 -10.20 11.56
CA THR A 94 -9.90 -9.52 12.87
C THR A 94 -10.61 -8.19 12.81
N ALA A 95 -11.81 -8.11 13.35
CA ALA A 95 -12.58 -6.88 13.41
C ALA A 95 -11.98 -5.86 14.40
N ASN A 96 -12.09 -4.58 14.06
CA ASN A 96 -11.68 -3.44 14.89
C ASN A 96 -10.21 -3.49 15.34
N THR A 97 -9.35 -4.18 14.58
CA THR A 97 -7.93 -4.28 14.88
C THR A 97 -7.13 -3.73 13.71
N PRO A 98 -6.51 -2.54 13.85
CA PRO A 98 -5.63 -2.00 12.82
C PRO A 98 -4.48 -2.95 12.53
N THR A 99 -4.31 -3.32 11.26
CA THR A 99 -3.30 -4.28 10.81
C THR A 99 -2.42 -3.64 9.76
N LEU A 100 -1.12 -3.67 9.99
CA LEU A 100 -0.14 -3.16 9.04
C LEU A 100 -0.05 -4.05 7.80
N PHE A 101 0.19 -3.43 6.65
CA PHE A 101 0.52 -4.14 5.43
C PHE A 101 1.59 -3.39 4.64
N GLY A 102 2.25 -4.09 3.78
CA GLY A 102 3.26 -3.57 2.88
C GLY A 102 4.09 -4.69 2.29
N THR A 103 4.71 -4.42 1.16
CA THR A 103 5.63 -5.34 0.49
C THR A 103 6.89 -4.60 0.07
N ALA A 104 8.01 -5.30 0.00
CA ALA A 104 9.25 -4.71 -0.48
C ALA A 104 9.13 -4.21 -1.93
N ALA A 105 8.35 -4.91 -2.76
CA ALA A 105 8.10 -4.52 -4.15
C ALA A 105 7.32 -3.20 -4.27
N GLY A 106 6.44 -2.91 -3.28
CA GLY A 106 5.68 -1.68 -3.24
C GLY A 106 6.47 -0.47 -2.75
N ALA A 107 7.62 -0.69 -2.10
CA ALA A 107 8.41 0.37 -1.46
C ALA A 107 9.26 1.20 -2.43
N ALA A 108 9.37 0.81 -3.69
CA ALA A 108 10.14 1.56 -4.67
C ALA A 108 9.48 2.92 -4.97
N THR A 109 10.31 3.93 -5.21
CA THR A 109 9.82 5.24 -5.67
C THR A 109 9.10 5.09 -7.01
N LEU A 110 7.92 5.70 -7.12
CA LEU A 110 7.10 5.58 -8.32
C LEU A 110 7.71 6.32 -9.50
N ALA A 111 7.85 5.60 -10.61
CA ALA A 111 8.33 6.15 -11.88
C ALA A 111 7.21 6.83 -12.69
N ALA A 112 5.95 6.63 -12.32
CA ALA A 112 4.77 7.21 -12.96
C ALA A 112 3.59 7.22 -11.98
N ASP A 113 2.57 8.00 -12.31
CA ASP A 113 1.31 8.01 -11.55
C ASP A 113 0.66 6.63 -11.56
N GLU A 114 0.10 6.23 -10.42
CA GLU A 114 -0.60 4.94 -10.28
C GLU A 114 -1.98 5.12 -9.68
N GLU A 115 -2.94 4.34 -10.19
CA GLU A 115 -4.24 4.18 -9.55
C GLU A 115 -4.24 2.88 -8.76
N ILE A 116 -4.47 3.00 -7.45
CA ILE A 116 -4.40 1.89 -6.49
C ILE A 116 -5.81 1.44 -6.17
N PHE A 117 -6.05 0.14 -6.23
CA PHE A 117 -7.37 -0.43 -5.98
C PHE A 117 -7.31 -1.73 -5.18
N ILE A 118 -8.44 -2.06 -4.58
CA ILE A 118 -8.68 -3.33 -3.91
C ILE A 118 -9.22 -4.34 -4.92
N THR A 119 -8.64 -5.52 -4.93
CA THR A 119 -9.16 -6.69 -5.66
C THR A 119 -9.72 -7.70 -4.65
N ILE A 120 -10.96 -8.11 -4.88
CA ILE A 120 -11.67 -9.07 -4.05
C ILE A 120 -11.65 -10.41 -4.76
N ALA A 121 -11.30 -11.48 -4.05
CA ALA A 121 -11.28 -12.82 -4.63
C ALA A 121 -11.88 -13.85 -3.66
N VAL A 122 -12.20 -15.01 -4.20
CA VAL A 122 -12.74 -16.21 -3.55
C VAL A 122 -14.20 -16.04 -3.11
N ALA A 123 -14.55 -14.98 -2.41
CA ALA A 123 -15.92 -14.73 -1.95
C ALA A 123 -16.20 -13.22 -1.88
N SER A 124 -17.48 -12.86 -1.83
CA SER A 124 -17.92 -11.48 -1.68
C SER A 124 -17.62 -10.95 -0.27
N LEU A 125 -17.46 -9.63 -0.15
CA LEU A 125 -17.35 -8.95 1.14
C LEU A 125 -18.69 -8.95 1.89
N PRO A 126 -18.69 -8.68 3.21
CA PRO A 126 -19.94 -8.57 4.00
C PRO A 126 -20.86 -7.48 3.47
N GLY A 127 -22.16 -7.63 3.78
CA GLY A 127 -23.20 -6.69 3.37
C GLY A 127 -23.30 -5.43 4.24
N SER A 128 -22.55 -5.34 5.34
CA SER A 128 -22.58 -4.19 6.24
C SER A 128 -21.24 -4.04 6.97
N GLY A 129 -20.96 -2.82 7.39
CA GLY A 129 -19.74 -2.46 8.08
C GLY A 129 -18.92 -1.41 7.31
N THR A 130 -17.79 -1.04 7.88
CA THR A 130 -16.88 -0.03 7.32
C THR A 130 -15.47 -0.59 7.25
N LEU A 131 -14.87 -0.49 6.06
CA LEU A 131 -13.47 -0.83 5.84
C LEU A 131 -12.68 0.47 5.64
N VAL A 132 -11.64 0.68 6.43
CA VAL A 132 -10.75 1.83 6.30
C VAL A 132 -9.37 1.35 5.88
N VAL A 133 -8.82 1.97 4.85
CA VAL A 133 -7.46 1.72 4.38
C VAL A 133 -6.70 3.02 4.39
N ASP A 134 -5.63 3.07 5.17
CA ASP A 134 -4.70 4.18 5.20
C ASP A 134 -3.40 3.76 4.53
N MET A 135 -2.97 4.50 3.53
CA MET A 135 -1.68 4.29 2.87
C MET A 135 -0.78 5.50 3.12
N TYR A 136 0.42 5.24 3.61
CA TYR A 136 1.40 6.27 3.92
C TYR A 136 2.49 6.31 2.85
N PHE A 137 2.69 7.49 2.30
CA PHE A 137 3.68 7.75 1.27
C PHE A 137 4.66 8.82 1.72
N SER A 138 5.90 8.69 1.30
CA SER A 138 6.92 9.73 1.43
C SER A 138 7.04 10.50 0.12
N ALA A 139 7.11 11.81 0.21
CA ALA A 139 7.28 12.71 -0.95
C ALA A 139 8.15 13.90 -0.59
N THR A 140 8.72 14.52 -1.61
CA THR A 140 9.46 15.80 -1.47
C THR A 140 8.50 16.98 -1.28
#